data_cc5ff528e44817735b253e4ab73ad6a2
#
_entry.id   cc5ff528e44817735b253e4ab73ad6a2
#
_cell.length_a   1.000
_cell.length_b   1.000
_cell.length_c   1.000
_cell.angle_alpha   90.00
_cell.angle_beta   90.00
_cell.angle_gamma   90.00
#
_symmetry.space_group_name_H-M   'P 1'
#
loop_
_entity.id
_entity.type
_entity.pdbx_description
1 polymer ?
#
loop_
_entity_poly.entity_id
_entity_poly.type
_entity_poly.pdbx_seq_one_letter_code
_entity_poly.pdbx_strand_id
1 'polypeptide(L)'
;MEDKPAPDLRRRRWWTLLAVSAAQLLVVLDGTIVNIALPSAQDALGMSDTSRQWAITAYALAFGGLLLIGGRISGALGHRRTFVAGLVGFAAASALGGAAVDAGTLFGARALQGAFAAALAPAGLSLLTTTFTDDRERGRAFGVFAAVGAAGSAVGLVAGGLLTEYASWRWCLYVNVPMALLAVLGATLVPRDRPGHGRGGLDVPGALLSTAGFAALVYAFSEAAPHGWSSVRVLSALVAGVVLLAAFTAVEIRSSHPLLPMRVLAHRARAGAFASITLLFVAMFGFYLFMSYYTQTVLGYSPVEAGLTLIVNAVAALLGSMLIAGRLHGRVAPALLIVPGLVVAAVGMLVLTRLTAHSAHVLPLYLVPSLVLTGLGLGCVLPPTAGLATAGMRGHDIGAASAAYNAAQQLGAALGTALLNTVAASVTASYLAGRAGRTPDEAVVHGYTVALTVASAILLAAACIAAPLTKNRPANEREKQPTLDDDPASVH
;
A
#
# COMPACT_ATOMS: atom_id res chain seq x y z
N MET A 1 31.63 14.49 29.05
CA MET A 1 30.51 14.13 29.93
C MET A 1 29.29 14.18 29.07
N GLU A 2 28.84 13.02 28.53
CA GLU A 2 27.58 12.93 27.78
C GLU A 2 26.44 13.12 28.77
N ASP A 3 25.69 14.17 28.56
CA ASP A 3 24.49 14.51 29.35
C ASP A 3 23.42 13.43 29.06
N LYS A 4 23.32 12.41 29.92
CA LYS A 4 22.29 11.38 29.82
C LYS A 4 20.94 12.06 29.99
N PRO A 5 20.05 12.00 29.00
CA PRO A 5 18.73 12.61 29.08
C PRO A 5 17.98 12.13 30.32
N ALA A 6 17.33 13.06 31.02
CA ALA A 6 16.58 12.80 32.23
C ALA A 6 15.63 11.58 32.05
N PRO A 7 15.47 10.71 33.08
CA PRO A 7 14.68 9.47 32.99
C PRO A 7 13.28 9.65 32.42
N ASP A 8 12.64 10.78 32.68
CA ASP A 8 11.32 11.14 32.16
C ASP A 8 11.30 11.39 30.64
N LEU A 9 12.35 11.96 30.07
CA LEU A 9 12.45 12.18 28.62
C LEU A 9 12.63 10.85 27.87
N ARG A 10 13.41 9.94 28.46
CA ARG A 10 13.60 8.60 27.88
C ARG A 10 12.31 7.81 27.88
N ARG A 11 11.53 7.83 28.97
CA ARG A 11 10.23 7.15 29.08
C ARG A 11 9.22 7.70 28.06
N ARG A 12 9.19 9.03 27.86
CA ARG A 12 8.29 9.69 26.89
C ARG A 12 8.59 9.32 25.43
N ARG A 13 9.85 9.10 25.06
CA ARG A 13 10.23 8.65 23.70
C ARG A 13 9.65 7.27 23.38
N TRP A 14 9.69 6.34 24.33
CA TRP A 14 9.12 5.00 24.15
C TRP A 14 7.58 5.01 24.01
N TRP A 15 6.90 5.92 24.69
CA TRP A 15 5.45 6.09 24.49
C TRP A 15 5.14 6.63 23.10
N THR A 16 5.96 7.51 22.54
CA THR A 16 5.82 7.94 21.13
C THR A 16 5.95 6.75 20.17
N LEU A 17 6.99 5.92 20.37
CA LEU A 17 7.18 4.73 19.55
C LEU A 17 6.00 3.77 19.64
N LEU A 18 5.50 3.51 20.86
CA LEU A 18 4.36 2.63 21.09
C LEU A 18 3.10 3.15 20.39
N ALA A 19 2.77 4.44 20.56
CA ALA A 19 1.60 5.06 19.94
C ALA A 19 1.67 5.02 18.41
N VAL A 20 2.83 5.37 17.83
CA VAL A 20 3.01 5.38 16.38
C VAL A 20 3.04 3.96 15.81
N SER A 21 3.65 3.01 16.51
CA SER A 21 3.61 1.60 16.10
C SER A 21 2.20 0.99 16.20
N ALA A 22 1.42 1.38 17.21
CA ALA A 22 0.01 0.97 17.32
C ALA A 22 -0.84 1.54 16.18
N ALA A 23 -0.60 2.80 15.77
CA ALA A 23 -1.25 3.39 14.61
C ALA A 23 -0.83 2.70 13.29
N GLN A 24 0.44 2.34 13.16
CA GLN A 24 0.93 1.58 12.01
C GLN A 24 0.27 0.20 11.94
N LEU A 25 0.20 -0.51 13.08
CA LEU A 25 -0.48 -1.79 13.18
C LEU A 25 -1.94 -1.65 12.75
N LEU A 26 -2.64 -0.64 13.25
CA LEU A 26 -4.04 -0.36 12.93
C LEU A 26 -4.24 -0.13 11.43
N VAL A 27 -3.44 0.72 10.79
CA VAL A 27 -3.57 1.02 9.35
C VAL A 27 -3.30 -0.22 8.49
N VAL A 28 -2.26 -1.00 8.82
CA VAL A 28 -1.89 -2.20 8.06
C VAL A 28 -2.88 -3.33 8.30
N LEU A 29 -3.32 -3.52 9.54
CA LEU A 29 -4.33 -4.51 9.90
C LEU A 29 -5.65 -4.21 9.18
N ASP A 30 -6.13 -2.95 9.21
CA ASP A 30 -7.36 -2.55 8.52
C ASP A 30 -7.30 -2.82 7.01
N GLY A 31 -6.15 -2.58 6.38
CA GLY A 31 -5.94 -2.86 4.96
C GLY A 31 -5.98 -4.35 4.60
N THR A 32 -5.63 -5.24 5.54
CA THR A 32 -5.58 -6.69 5.30
C THR A 32 -6.81 -7.44 5.79
N ILE A 33 -7.38 -7.02 6.92
CA ILE A 33 -8.53 -7.68 7.57
C ILE A 33 -9.78 -7.65 6.67
N VAL A 34 -9.98 -6.55 5.94
CA VAL A 34 -11.12 -6.37 5.04
C VAL A 34 -11.10 -7.36 3.87
N ASN A 35 -9.92 -7.80 3.40
CA ASN A 35 -9.81 -8.78 2.32
C ASN A 35 -10.50 -10.11 2.68
N ILE A 36 -10.35 -10.56 3.93
CA ILE A 36 -10.98 -11.80 4.42
C ILE A 36 -12.46 -11.60 4.71
N ALA A 37 -12.84 -10.43 5.22
CA ALA A 37 -14.22 -10.09 5.58
C ALA A 37 -15.11 -9.79 4.35
N LEU A 38 -14.50 -9.46 3.21
CA LEU A 38 -15.21 -8.93 2.05
C LEU A 38 -16.26 -9.89 1.45
N PRO A 39 -16.02 -11.20 1.30
CA PRO A 39 -17.07 -12.12 0.84
C PRO A 39 -18.30 -12.10 1.73
N SER A 40 -18.14 -12.22 3.06
CA SER A 40 -19.25 -12.15 4.01
C SER A 40 -19.96 -10.79 4.04
N ALA A 41 -19.21 -9.69 3.82
CA ALA A 41 -19.80 -8.36 3.72
C ALA A 41 -20.58 -8.19 2.40
N GLN A 42 -20.09 -8.77 1.32
CA GLN A 42 -20.78 -8.78 0.01
C GLN A 42 -22.15 -9.43 0.12
N ASP A 43 -22.20 -10.62 0.70
CA ASP A 43 -23.45 -11.37 0.89
C ASP A 43 -24.43 -10.61 1.79
N ALA A 44 -23.93 -10.09 2.91
CA ALA A 44 -24.75 -9.39 3.90
C ALA A 44 -25.33 -8.04 3.40
N LEU A 45 -24.62 -7.33 2.52
CA LEU A 45 -25.03 -6.03 1.99
C LEU A 45 -25.55 -6.10 0.54
N GLY A 46 -25.66 -7.29 -0.06
CA GLY A 46 -26.15 -7.50 -1.42
C GLY A 46 -25.29 -6.80 -2.49
N MET A 47 -23.97 -6.78 -2.30
CA MET A 47 -23.05 -6.14 -3.25
C MET A 47 -22.87 -6.99 -4.51
N SER A 48 -22.85 -6.36 -5.68
CA SER A 48 -22.52 -7.05 -6.92
C SER A 48 -21.01 -7.34 -7.02
N ASP A 49 -20.64 -8.33 -7.84
CA ASP A 49 -19.24 -8.66 -8.13
C ASP A 49 -18.43 -7.49 -8.72
N THR A 50 -19.12 -6.58 -9.41
CA THR A 50 -18.49 -5.38 -9.97
C THR A 50 -18.37 -4.25 -8.97
N SER A 51 -19.20 -4.17 -7.92
CA SER A 51 -19.19 -3.09 -6.92
C SER A 51 -18.37 -3.43 -5.67
N ARG A 52 -18.24 -4.71 -5.31
CA ARG A 52 -17.53 -5.16 -4.09
C ARG A 52 -16.12 -4.59 -3.95
N GLN A 53 -15.42 -4.39 -5.07
CA GLN A 53 -14.07 -3.84 -5.11
C GLN A 53 -13.98 -2.44 -4.47
N TRP A 54 -15.10 -1.65 -4.46
CA TRP A 54 -15.11 -0.33 -3.88
C TRP A 54 -14.85 -0.33 -2.36
N ALA A 55 -15.11 -1.43 -1.65
CA ALA A 55 -14.76 -1.56 -0.24
C ALA A 55 -13.23 -1.46 0.01
N ILE A 56 -12.41 -1.88 -0.95
CA ILE A 56 -10.94 -1.77 -0.90
C ILE A 56 -10.49 -0.48 -1.60
N THR A 57 -11.02 -0.24 -2.79
CA THR A 57 -10.60 0.83 -3.68
C THR A 57 -10.88 2.22 -3.10
N ALA A 58 -12.04 2.44 -2.45
CA ALA A 58 -12.38 3.71 -1.84
C ALA A 58 -11.39 4.13 -0.74
N TYR A 59 -10.97 3.17 0.10
CA TYR A 59 -9.94 3.40 1.11
C TYR A 59 -8.59 3.73 0.45
N ALA A 60 -8.12 2.88 -0.45
CA ALA A 60 -6.80 3.03 -1.07
C ALA A 60 -6.70 4.33 -1.89
N LEU A 61 -7.76 4.69 -2.61
CA LEU A 61 -7.84 5.93 -3.38
C LEU A 61 -7.80 7.18 -2.48
N ALA A 62 -8.62 7.21 -1.43
CA ALA A 62 -8.64 8.33 -0.49
C ALA A 62 -7.31 8.42 0.27
N PHE A 63 -6.76 7.29 0.72
CA PHE A 63 -5.47 7.25 1.40
C PHE A 63 -4.35 7.75 0.49
N GLY A 64 -4.18 7.15 -0.69
CA GLY A 64 -3.12 7.51 -1.63
C GLY A 64 -3.25 8.93 -2.17
N GLY A 65 -4.46 9.34 -2.56
CA GLY A 65 -4.73 10.67 -3.11
C GLY A 65 -4.53 11.82 -2.12
N LEU A 66 -4.86 11.60 -0.85
CA LEU A 66 -4.77 12.63 0.18
C LEU A 66 -3.48 12.58 1.01
N LEU A 67 -2.60 11.60 0.79
CA LEU A 67 -1.41 11.38 1.63
C LEU A 67 -0.45 12.57 1.63
N LEU A 68 -0.23 13.19 0.48
CA LEU A 68 0.64 14.35 0.34
C LEU A 68 0.06 15.58 1.07
N ILE A 69 -1.25 15.76 1.00
CA ILE A 69 -1.97 16.81 1.76
C ILE A 69 -1.85 16.54 3.26
N GLY A 70 -2.06 15.31 3.69
CA GLY A 70 -1.94 14.89 5.09
C GLY A 70 -0.58 15.26 5.69
N GLY A 71 0.50 15.07 4.94
CA GLY A 71 1.84 15.49 5.33
C GLY A 71 1.95 17.01 5.52
N ARG A 72 1.35 17.80 4.64
CA ARG A 72 1.33 19.27 4.76
C ARG A 72 0.48 19.75 5.94
N ILE A 73 -0.70 19.16 6.12
CA ILE A 73 -1.58 19.44 7.27
C ILE A 73 -0.83 19.16 8.58
N SER A 74 -0.10 18.04 8.64
CA SER A 74 0.70 17.66 9.80
C SER A 74 1.78 18.69 10.13
N GLY A 75 2.45 19.24 9.13
CA GLY A 75 3.42 20.33 9.32
C GLY A 75 2.80 21.65 9.79
N ALA A 76 1.60 21.99 9.30
CA ALA A 76 0.92 23.25 9.62
C ALA A 76 0.23 23.23 10.99
N LEU A 77 -0.51 22.16 11.33
CA LEU A 77 -1.28 22.05 12.57
C LEU A 77 -0.48 21.47 13.75
N GLY A 78 0.70 20.90 13.45
CA GLY A 78 1.53 20.13 14.39
C GLY A 78 1.27 18.65 14.30
N HIS A 79 2.36 17.86 14.37
CA HIS A 79 2.34 16.42 14.13
C HIS A 79 1.47 15.67 15.13
N ARG A 80 1.55 16.00 16.42
CA ARG A 80 0.75 15.35 17.47
C ARG A 80 -0.75 15.62 17.30
N ARG A 81 -1.15 16.88 16.99
CA ARG A 81 -2.58 17.21 16.80
C ARG A 81 -3.15 16.47 15.62
N THR A 82 -2.45 16.48 14.48
CA THR A 82 -2.85 15.77 13.26
C THR A 82 -2.91 14.26 13.50
N PHE A 83 -1.96 13.70 14.24
CA PHE A 83 -1.93 12.29 14.59
C PHE A 83 -3.16 11.87 15.42
N VAL A 84 -3.47 12.63 16.48
CA VAL A 84 -4.66 12.36 17.33
C VAL A 84 -5.96 12.54 16.55
N ALA A 85 -6.08 13.62 15.75
CA ALA A 85 -7.26 13.85 14.91
C ALA A 85 -7.45 12.73 13.88
N GLY A 86 -6.33 12.27 13.26
CA GLY A 86 -6.33 11.13 12.36
C GLY A 86 -6.82 9.84 13.02
N LEU A 87 -6.35 9.52 14.23
CA LEU A 87 -6.79 8.35 14.99
C LEU A 87 -8.28 8.40 15.34
N VAL A 88 -8.75 9.55 15.87
CA VAL A 88 -10.16 9.72 16.24
C VAL A 88 -11.07 9.64 15.02
N GLY A 89 -10.69 10.31 13.93
CA GLY A 89 -11.45 10.27 12.68
C GLY A 89 -11.45 8.87 12.05
N PHE A 90 -10.31 8.16 12.09
CA PHE A 90 -10.22 6.77 11.62
C PHE A 90 -11.12 5.84 12.46
N ALA A 91 -11.13 5.99 13.79
CA ALA A 91 -12.02 5.23 14.68
C ALA A 91 -13.50 5.49 14.39
N ALA A 92 -13.87 6.77 14.21
CA ALA A 92 -15.25 7.15 13.89
C ALA A 92 -15.69 6.58 12.53
N ALA A 93 -14.83 6.68 11.50
CA ALA A 93 -15.08 6.10 10.19
C ALA A 93 -15.17 4.57 10.25
N SER A 94 -14.33 3.92 11.08
CA SER A 94 -14.37 2.47 11.31
C SER A 94 -15.68 2.04 11.98
N ALA A 95 -16.13 2.80 12.98
CA ALA A 95 -17.42 2.55 13.63
C ALA A 95 -18.60 2.70 12.64
N LEU A 96 -18.56 3.72 11.78
CA LEU A 96 -19.55 3.93 10.73
C LEU A 96 -19.57 2.75 9.75
N GLY A 97 -18.39 2.27 9.32
CA GLY A 97 -18.28 1.12 8.42
C GLY A 97 -18.78 -0.19 9.04
N GLY A 98 -18.50 -0.43 10.34
CA GLY A 98 -19.04 -1.57 11.07
C GLY A 98 -20.56 -1.53 11.24
N ALA A 99 -21.14 -0.31 11.31
CA ALA A 99 -22.58 -0.08 11.37
C ALA A 99 -23.26 -0.02 9.99
N ALA A 100 -22.54 -0.21 8.88
CA ALA A 100 -23.08 -0.08 7.54
C ALA A 100 -24.28 -1.01 7.30
N VAL A 101 -25.36 -0.44 6.77
CA VAL A 101 -26.59 -1.15 6.43
C VAL A 101 -26.74 -1.39 4.91
N ASP A 102 -25.93 -0.71 4.11
CA ASP A 102 -25.87 -0.80 2.66
C ASP A 102 -24.42 -0.61 2.16
N ALA A 103 -24.19 -0.95 0.88
CA ALA A 103 -22.88 -0.87 0.24
C ALA A 103 -22.34 0.59 0.20
N GLY A 104 -23.20 1.57 -0.05
CA GLY A 104 -22.81 2.98 -0.15
C GLY A 104 -22.26 3.52 1.17
N THR A 105 -22.91 3.19 2.28
CA THR A 105 -22.45 3.52 3.63
C THR A 105 -21.08 2.88 3.91
N LEU A 106 -20.88 1.61 3.54
CA LEU A 106 -19.58 0.94 3.70
C LEU A 106 -18.51 1.64 2.86
N PHE A 107 -18.78 1.93 1.58
CA PHE A 107 -17.80 2.59 0.70
C PHE A 107 -17.46 4.00 1.17
N GLY A 108 -18.45 4.78 1.62
CA GLY A 108 -18.25 6.09 2.21
C GLY A 108 -17.39 6.05 3.49
N ALA A 109 -17.65 5.08 4.38
CA ALA A 109 -16.87 4.86 5.57
C ALA A 109 -15.42 4.48 5.23
N ARG A 110 -15.21 3.62 4.22
CA ARG A 110 -13.88 3.24 3.72
C ARG A 110 -13.11 4.45 3.14
N ALA A 111 -13.78 5.31 2.39
CA ALA A 111 -13.18 6.54 1.89
C ALA A 111 -12.76 7.48 3.05
N LEU A 112 -13.61 7.64 4.06
CA LEU A 112 -13.29 8.42 5.27
C LEU A 112 -12.12 7.82 6.06
N GLN A 113 -12.08 6.49 6.25
CA GLN A 113 -10.94 5.82 6.87
C GLN A 113 -9.65 6.13 6.10
N GLY A 114 -9.66 6.00 4.76
CA GLY A 114 -8.51 6.34 3.91
C GLY A 114 -8.07 7.79 4.06
N ALA A 115 -9.00 8.74 4.12
CA ALA A 115 -8.70 10.16 4.31
C ALA A 115 -8.03 10.45 5.66
N PHE A 116 -8.51 9.84 6.75
CA PHE A 116 -7.88 9.99 8.06
C PHE A 116 -6.55 9.24 8.15
N ALA A 117 -6.40 8.07 7.52
CA ALA A 117 -5.13 7.36 7.40
C ALA A 117 -4.08 8.23 6.67
N ALA A 118 -4.48 8.98 5.64
CA ALA A 118 -3.61 9.89 4.90
C ALA A 118 -3.03 11.02 5.76
N ALA A 119 -3.76 11.46 6.77
CA ALA A 119 -3.25 12.42 7.75
C ALA A 119 -2.39 11.74 8.84
N LEU A 120 -2.80 10.54 9.26
CA LEU A 120 -2.19 9.79 10.34
C LEU A 120 -0.77 9.30 10.02
N ALA A 121 -0.56 8.71 8.85
CA ALA A 121 0.70 8.07 8.48
C ALA A 121 1.89 9.04 8.44
N PRO A 122 1.85 10.18 7.72
CA PRO A 122 2.97 11.12 7.73
C PRO A 122 3.15 11.82 9.08
N ALA A 123 2.07 12.05 9.85
CA ALA A 123 2.17 12.60 11.20
C ALA A 123 2.91 11.65 12.15
N GLY A 124 2.63 10.35 12.07
CA GLY A 124 3.32 9.32 12.85
C GLY A 124 4.81 9.24 12.52
N LEU A 125 5.18 9.21 11.25
CA LEU A 125 6.58 9.21 10.81
C LEU A 125 7.33 10.46 11.26
N SER A 126 6.69 11.63 11.19
CA SER A 126 7.26 12.89 11.67
C SER A 126 7.47 12.89 13.19
N LEU A 127 6.52 12.33 13.96
CA LEU A 127 6.68 12.18 15.41
C LEU A 127 7.85 11.26 15.76
N LEU A 128 8.07 10.14 15.03
CA LEU A 128 9.24 9.28 15.23
C LEU A 128 10.54 10.04 14.93
N THR A 129 10.60 10.73 13.80
CA THR A 129 11.81 11.45 13.37
C THR A 129 12.18 12.57 14.34
N THR A 130 11.20 13.32 14.84
CA THR A 130 11.43 14.43 15.78
C THR A 130 11.72 13.97 17.21
N THR A 131 11.21 12.80 17.60
CA THR A 131 11.43 12.23 18.94
C THR A 131 12.78 11.54 19.06
N PHE A 132 13.23 10.82 18.03
CA PHE A 132 14.48 10.07 18.01
C PHE A 132 15.53 10.81 17.18
N THR A 133 16.32 11.65 17.84
CA THR A 133 17.36 12.49 17.22
C THR A 133 18.70 11.78 17.05
N ASP A 134 19.03 10.81 17.92
CA ASP A 134 20.21 9.95 17.76
C ASP A 134 20.01 8.93 16.64
N ASP A 135 20.99 8.78 15.75
CA ASP A 135 20.89 7.94 14.56
C ASP A 135 20.70 6.45 14.88
N ARG A 136 21.31 5.93 15.96
CA ARG A 136 21.15 4.54 16.41
C ARG A 136 19.78 4.30 17.02
N GLU A 137 19.30 5.20 17.87
CA GLU A 137 17.97 5.10 18.47
C GLU A 137 16.89 5.24 17.39
N ARG A 138 17.07 6.17 16.44
CA ARG A 138 16.19 6.36 15.29
C ARG A 138 16.11 5.11 14.42
N GLY A 139 17.26 4.52 14.08
CA GLY A 139 17.32 3.26 13.33
C GLY A 139 16.55 2.13 14.03
N ARG A 140 16.67 1.99 15.36
CA ARG A 140 15.90 1.01 16.14
C ARG A 140 14.41 1.30 16.15
N ALA A 141 14.01 2.57 16.31
CA ALA A 141 12.60 2.97 16.32
C ALA A 141 11.94 2.69 14.97
N PHE A 142 12.59 3.03 13.86
CA PHE A 142 12.10 2.70 12.51
C PHE A 142 12.10 1.19 12.24
N GLY A 143 13.07 0.46 12.78
CA GLY A 143 13.09 -1.01 12.70
C GLY A 143 11.88 -1.65 13.40
N VAL A 144 11.54 -1.19 14.61
CA VAL A 144 10.33 -1.64 15.33
C VAL A 144 9.06 -1.26 14.57
N PHE A 145 8.96 -0.03 14.08
CA PHE A 145 7.84 0.45 13.28
C PHE A 145 7.61 -0.42 12.03
N ALA A 146 8.68 -0.73 11.30
CA ALA A 146 8.61 -1.60 10.12
C ALA A 146 8.24 -3.05 10.47
N ALA A 147 8.81 -3.59 11.56
CA ALA A 147 8.49 -4.94 12.04
C ALA A 147 7.02 -5.07 12.46
N VAL A 148 6.48 -4.05 13.14
CA VAL A 148 5.05 -4.00 13.51
C VAL A 148 4.16 -3.93 12.27
N GLY A 149 4.56 -3.17 11.25
CA GLY A 149 3.85 -3.13 9.96
C GLY A 149 3.81 -4.51 9.29
N ALA A 150 4.96 -5.19 9.23
CA ALA A 150 5.03 -6.54 8.64
C ALA A 150 4.21 -7.58 9.43
N ALA A 151 4.32 -7.56 10.76
CA ALA A 151 3.52 -8.43 11.63
C ALA A 151 2.02 -8.12 11.52
N GLY A 152 1.66 -6.83 11.36
CA GLY A 152 0.29 -6.37 11.20
C GLY A 152 -0.44 -7.01 10.03
N SER A 153 0.25 -7.23 8.92
CA SER A 153 -0.33 -7.91 7.75
C SER A 153 -0.74 -9.36 8.08
N ALA A 154 0.14 -10.12 8.74
CA ALA A 154 -0.14 -11.49 9.13
C ALA A 154 -1.26 -11.57 10.19
N VAL A 155 -1.16 -10.69 11.22
CA VAL A 155 -2.18 -10.59 12.28
C VAL A 155 -3.53 -10.22 11.69
N GLY A 156 -3.58 -9.28 10.72
CA GLY A 156 -4.81 -8.84 10.07
C GLY A 156 -5.53 -9.97 9.33
N LEU A 157 -4.80 -10.83 8.63
CA LEU A 157 -5.39 -11.98 7.92
C LEU A 157 -6.02 -12.98 8.89
N VAL A 158 -5.30 -13.33 9.98
CA VAL A 158 -5.82 -14.28 10.98
C VAL A 158 -6.96 -13.66 11.79
N ALA A 159 -6.78 -12.42 12.26
CA ALA A 159 -7.83 -11.71 13.01
C ALA A 159 -9.08 -11.50 12.16
N GLY A 160 -8.90 -11.22 10.86
CA GLY A 160 -10.01 -11.11 9.90
C GLY A 160 -10.81 -12.39 9.80
N GLY A 161 -10.12 -13.53 9.70
CA GLY A 161 -10.75 -14.85 9.71
C GLY A 161 -11.52 -15.11 11.00
N LEU A 162 -10.86 -14.98 12.16
CA LEU A 162 -11.47 -15.22 13.47
C LEU A 162 -12.67 -14.32 13.74
N LEU A 163 -12.55 -13.01 13.49
CA LEU A 163 -13.65 -12.08 13.73
C LEU A 163 -14.83 -12.32 12.77
N THR A 164 -14.55 -12.64 11.50
CA THR A 164 -15.62 -12.91 10.52
C THR A 164 -16.34 -14.20 10.84
N GLU A 165 -15.65 -15.26 11.24
CA GLU A 165 -16.22 -16.58 11.48
C GLU A 165 -16.96 -16.65 12.81
N TYR A 166 -16.35 -16.17 13.92
CA TYR A 166 -16.90 -16.35 15.28
C TYR A 166 -17.74 -15.17 15.78
N ALA A 167 -17.69 -14.02 15.11
CA ALA A 167 -18.49 -12.86 15.48
C ALA A 167 -19.29 -12.33 14.30
N SER A 168 -18.70 -11.51 13.46
CA SER A 168 -19.28 -10.98 12.23
C SER A 168 -18.20 -10.22 11.45
N TRP A 169 -18.33 -10.11 10.13
CA TRP A 169 -17.48 -9.24 9.30
C TRP A 169 -17.42 -7.78 9.81
N ARG A 170 -18.47 -7.31 10.47
CA ARG A 170 -18.56 -5.96 11.05
C ARG A 170 -17.49 -5.70 12.11
N TRP A 171 -17.11 -6.73 12.86
CA TRP A 171 -16.07 -6.65 13.89
C TRP A 171 -14.68 -6.42 13.30
N CYS A 172 -14.47 -6.75 12.02
CA CYS A 172 -13.23 -6.40 11.32
C CYS A 172 -13.02 -4.89 11.22
N LEU A 173 -14.11 -4.11 11.25
CA LEU A 173 -14.05 -2.65 11.31
C LEU A 173 -14.12 -2.13 12.75
N TYR A 174 -14.98 -2.70 13.58
CA TYR A 174 -15.10 -2.26 14.98
C TYR A 174 -13.83 -2.47 15.81
N VAL A 175 -13.00 -3.48 15.52
CA VAL A 175 -11.73 -3.72 16.23
C VAL A 175 -10.75 -2.55 16.14
N ASN A 176 -10.86 -1.74 15.09
CA ASN A 176 -10.07 -0.53 14.93
C ASN A 176 -10.39 0.53 16.00
N VAL A 177 -11.61 0.56 16.53
CA VAL A 177 -12.04 1.56 17.53
C VAL A 177 -11.24 1.44 18.83
N PRO A 178 -11.25 0.29 19.54
CA PRO A 178 -10.45 0.15 20.77
C PRO A 178 -8.94 0.31 20.50
N MET A 179 -8.44 -0.17 19.36
CA MET A 179 -7.02 0.01 19.00
C MET A 179 -6.66 1.49 18.81
N ALA A 180 -7.49 2.25 18.10
CA ALA A 180 -7.29 3.69 17.92
C ALA A 180 -7.38 4.45 19.25
N LEU A 181 -8.33 4.10 20.12
CA LEU A 181 -8.44 4.71 21.46
C LEU A 181 -7.20 4.44 22.32
N LEU A 182 -6.65 3.23 22.31
CA LEU A 182 -5.38 2.91 22.99
C LEU A 182 -4.20 3.73 22.41
N ALA A 183 -4.15 3.89 21.08
CA ALA A 183 -3.14 4.73 20.44
C ALA A 183 -3.32 6.22 20.80
N VAL A 184 -4.54 6.74 20.90
CA VAL A 184 -4.84 8.10 21.38
C VAL A 184 -4.36 8.29 22.81
N LEU A 185 -4.67 7.35 23.71
CA LEU A 185 -4.18 7.39 25.09
C LEU A 185 -2.64 7.45 25.14
N GLY A 186 -1.96 6.62 24.36
CA GLY A 186 -0.49 6.68 24.22
C GLY A 186 -0.02 8.03 23.68
N ALA A 187 -0.72 8.61 22.70
CA ALA A 187 -0.39 9.90 22.10
C ALA A 187 -0.59 11.08 23.08
N THR A 188 -1.42 10.96 24.13
CA THR A 188 -1.54 12.00 25.15
C THR A 188 -0.24 12.20 25.93
N LEU A 189 0.58 11.17 26.05
CA LEU A 189 1.86 11.18 26.74
C LEU A 189 3.02 11.71 25.86
N VAL A 190 2.77 11.87 24.55
CA VAL A 190 3.75 12.45 23.60
C VAL A 190 3.87 13.96 23.86
N PRO A 191 5.08 14.51 23.89
CA PRO A 191 5.31 15.95 24.04
C PRO A 191 4.54 16.75 22.97
N ARG A 192 4.02 17.91 23.36
CA ARG A 192 3.39 18.82 22.40
C ARG A 192 4.46 19.42 21.52
N ASP A 193 4.38 19.18 20.22
CA ASP A 193 5.20 19.87 19.24
C ASP A 193 4.70 21.30 19.04
N ARG A 194 5.63 22.22 18.80
CA ARG A 194 5.26 23.57 18.37
C ARG A 194 4.85 23.49 16.90
N PRO A 195 3.72 24.12 16.50
CA PRO A 195 3.41 24.24 15.08
C PRO A 195 4.62 24.82 14.35
N GLY A 196 5.10 24.13 13.33
CA GLY A 196 6.22 24.63 12.55
C GLY A 196 5.82 25.92 11.85
N HIS A 197 6.76 26.86 11.71
CA HIS A 197 6.58 28.07 10.91
C HIS A 197 6.58 27.77 9.41
N GLY A 198 6.05 26.61 9.01
CA GLY A 198 5.89 26.21 7.62
C GLY A 198 4.84 27.08 6.93
N ARG A 199 5.22 28.30 6.56
CA ARG A 199 4.46 29.20 5.67
C ARG A 199 4.39 28.70 4.22
N GLY A 200 4.56 27.40 3.96
CA GLY A 200 4.31 26.82 2.66
C GLY A 200 2.80 26.67 2.45
N GLY A 201 2.22 27.37 1.51
CA GLY A 201 0.82 27.21 1.13
C GLY A 201 0.50 25.75 0.81
N LEU A 202 -0.73 25.32 1.13
CA LEU A 202 -1.27 24.04 0.66
C LEU A 202 -1.45 24.14 -0.86
N ASP A 203 -0.80 23.25 -1.61
CA ASP A 203 -1.12 23.08 -3.04
C ASP A 203 -2.44 22.30 -3.19
N VAL A 204 -3.52 22.99 -2.84
CA VAL A 204 -4.88 22.43 -2.95
C VAL A 204 -5.22 22.05 -4.39
N PRO A 205 -4.88 22.87 -5.42
CA PRO A 205 -5.11 22.49 -6.81
C PRO A 205 -4.41 21.20 -7.21
N GLY A 206 -3.11 21.03 -6.91
CA GLY A 206 -2.38 19.81 -7.21
C GLY A 206 -3.00 18.58 -6.55
N ALA A 207 -3.39 18.70 -5.30
CA ALA A 207 -4.03 17.61 -4.57
C ALA A 207 -5.40 17.23 -5.12
N LEU A 208 -6.23 18.19 -5.46
CA LEU A 208 -7.55 17.93 -6.07
C LEU A 208 -7.41 17.30 -7.45
N LEU A 209 -6.49 17.80 -8.27
CA LEU A 209 -6.24 17.27 -9.61
C LEU A 209 -5.73 15.83 -9.58
N SER A 210 -4.77 15.51 -8.69
CA SER A 210 -4.24 14.14 -8.57
C SER A 210 -5.32 13.19 -8.06
N THR A 211 -6.02 13.54 -6.98
CA THR A 211 -7.08 12.70 -6.41
C THR A 211 -8.23 12.48 -7.40
N ALA A 212 -8.72 13.55 -8.04
CA ALA A 212 -9.79 13.46 -9.02
C ALA A 212 -9.35 12.66 -10.27
N GLY A 213 -8.10 12.86 -10.72
CA GLY A 213 -7.54 12.12 -11.86
C GLY A 213 -7.47 10.61 -11.62
N PHE A 214 -6.95 10.19 -10.46
CA PHE A 214 -6.95 8.78 -10.09
C PHE A 214 -8.36 8.24 -9.85
N ALA A 215 -9.25 9.03 -9.24
CA ALA A 215 -10.65 8.65 -9.06
C ALA A 215 -11.35 8.40 -10.40
N ALA A 216 -11.11 9.23 -11.39
CA ALA A 216 -11.67 9.09 -12.73
C ALA A 216 -11.14 7.82 -13.42
N LEU A 217 -9.84 7.48 -13.30
CA LEU A 217 -9.29 6.24 -13.83
C LEU A 217 -9.88 5.00 -13.16
N VAL A 218 -9.95 5.02 -11.83
CA VAL A 218 -10.54 3.91 -11.06
C VAL A 218 -12.01 3.71 -11.42
N TYR A 219 -12.77 4.81 -11.52
CA TYR A 219 -14.17 4.78 -11.96
C TYR A 219 -14.31 4.21 -13.37
N ALA A 220 -13.46 4.64 -14.31
CA ALA A 220 -13.47 4.12 -15.68
C ALA A 220 -13.22 2.61 -15.72
N PHE A 221 -12.25 2.11 -14.96
CA PHE A 221 -12.00 0.67 -14.88
C PHE A 221 -13.17 -0.08 -14.26
N SER A 222 -13.79 0.45 -13.22
CA SER A 222 -14.94 -0.17 -12.55
C SER A 222 -16.18 -0.22 -13.47
N GLU A 223 -16.41 0.81 -14.28
CA GLU A 223 -17.54 0.88 -15.21
C GLU A 223 -17.33 0.08 -16.51
N ALA A 224 -16.08 -0.34 -16.79
CA ALA A 224 -15.79 -1.08 -18.02
C ALA A 224 -16.40 -2.49 -18.05
N ALA A 225 -16.59 -3.15 -16.87
CA ALA A 225 -17.23 -4.46 -16.80
C ALA A 225 -18.72 -4.41 -17.19
N PRO A 226 -19.56 -3.54 -16.60
CA PRO A 226 -21.00 -3.50 -16.92
C PRO A 226 -21.32 -2.80 -18.25
N HIS A 227 -20.50 -1.85 -18.72
CA HIS A 227 -20.82 -1.02 -19.88
C HIS A 227 -19.95 -1.24 -21.12
N GLY A 228 -18.88 -2.04 -20.98
CA GLY A 228 -17.88 -2.28 -22.03
C GLY A 228 -16.86 -1.15 -22.17
N TRP A 229 -15.65 -1.51 -22.62
CA TRP A 229 -14.50 -0.60 -22.75
C TRP A 229 -14.71 0.52 -23.79
N SER A 230 -15.59 0.31 -24.77
CA SER A 230 -15.90 1.28 -25.82
C SER A 230 -17.02 2.26 -25.47
N SER A 231 -17.64 2.14 -24.30
CA SER A 231 -18.75 3.02 -23.92
C SER A 231 -18.27 4.46 -23.71
N VAL A 232 -19.11 5.42 -24.08
CA VAL A 232 -18.81 6.86 -23.90
C VAL A 232 -18.51 7.19 -22.45
N ARG A 233 -19.19 6.55 -21.49
CA ARG A 233 -18.99 6.72 -20.05
C ARG A 233 -17.56 6.32 -19.65
N VAL A 234 -17.08 5.16 -20.07
CA VAL A 234 -15.74 4.66 -19.77
C VAL A 234 -14.69 5.51 -20.44
N LEU A 235 -14.85 5.79 -21.74
CA LEU A 235 -13.88 6.59 -22.50
C LEU A 235 -13.78 8.03 -21.97
N SER A 236 -14.90 8.67 -21.64
CA SER A 236 -14.89 10.02 -21.07
C SER A 236 -14.20 10.06 -19.70
N ALA A 237 -14.42 9.05 -18.84
CA ALA A 237 -13.74 8.95 -17.55
C ALA A 237 -12.23 8.68 -17.69
N LEU A 238 -11.81 7.83 -18.64
CA LEU A 238 -10.39 7.62 -18.95
C LEU A 238 -9.72 8.91 -19.43
N VAL A 239 -10.35 9.60 -20.40
CA VAL A 239 -9.83 10.89 -20.89
C VAL A 239 -9.78 11.92 -19.79
N ALA A 240 -10.83 12.05 -18.98
CA ALA A 240 -10.84 12.96 -17.82
C ALA A 240 -9.71 12.64 -16.84
N GLY A 241 -9.50 11.35 -16.51
CA GLY A 241 -8.42 10.92 -15.63
C GLY A 241 -7.04 11.30 -16.16
N VAL A 242 -6.78 11.04 -17.43
CA VAL A 242 -5.48 11.39 -18.08
C VAL A 242 -5.29 12.90 -18.13
N VAL A 243 -6.32 13.66 -18.50
CA VAL A 243 -6.25 15.14 -18.57
C VAL A 243 -6.02 15.75 -17.19
N LEU A 244 -6.70 15.26 -16.15
CA LEU A 244 -6.52 15.74 -14.78
C LEU A 244 -5.12 15.44 -14.25
N LEU A 245 -4.56 14.26 -14.53
CA LEU A 245 -3.18 13.91 -14.13
C LEU A 245 -2.13 14.69 -14.94
N ALA A 246 -2.39 15.00 -16.21
CA ALA A 246 -1.55 15.89 -17.00
C ALA A 246 -1.60 17.32 -16.45
N ALA A 247 -2.79 17.82 -16.10
CA ALA A 247 -2.97 19.12 -15.44
C ALA A 247 -2.28 19.16 -14.07
N PHE A 248 -2.40 18.09 -13.25
CA PHE A 248 -1.63 17.93 -12.01
C PHE A 248 -0.13 18.10 -12.26
N THR A 249 0.43 17.37 -13.23
CA THR A 249 1.85 17.46 -13.56
C THR A 249 2.25 18.87 -13.99
N ALA A 250 1.40 19.55 -14.78
CA ALA A 250 1.64 20.93 -15.22
C ALA A 250 1.60 21.94 -14.06
N VAL A 251 0.69 21.74 -13.09
CA VAL A 251 0.60 22.55 -11.86
C VAL A 251 1.84 22.32 -10.99
N GLU A 252 2.23 21.07 -10.75
CA GLU A 252 3.41 20.72 -9.94
C GLU A 252 4.72 21.32 -10.50
N ILE A 253 4.88 21.36 -11.82
CA ILE A 253 6.06 21.97 -12.47
C ILE A 253 6.10 23.49 -12.25
N ARG A 254 4.94 24.15 -12.17
CA ARG A 254 4.83 25.61 -12.03
C ARG A 254 4.65 26.09 -10.60
N SER A 255 4.29 25.19 -9.69
CA SER A 255 4.03 25.50 -8.28
C SER A 255 5.31 25.94 -7.57
N SER A 256 5.24 27.03 -6.80
CA SER A 256 6.31 27.46 -5.90
C SER A 256 6.44 26.53 -4.67
N HIS A 257 5.38 25.80 -4.34
CA HIS A 257 5.32 24.86 -3.22
C HIS A 257 4.71 23.52 -3.64
N PRO A 258 5.36 22.77 -4.58
CA PRO A 258 4.79 21.56 -5.14
C PRO A 258 4.59 20.50 -4.05
N LEU A 259 3.50 19.71 -4.15
CA LEU A 259 3.26 18.54 -3.30
C LEU A 259 4.30 17.46 -3.54
N LEU A 260 4.60 17.22 -4.81
CA LEU A 260 5.61 16.30 -5.28
C LEU A 260 6.60 17.03 -6.19
N PRO A 261 7.74 17.49 -5.66
CA PRO A 261 8.75 18.12 -6.51
C PRO A 261 9.13 17.20 -7.67
N MET A 262 8.96 17.63 -8.93
CA MET A 262 9.22 16.79 -10.10
C MET A 262 10.67 16.28 -10.16
N ARG A 263 11.62 16.98 -9.52
CA ARG A 263 12.99 16.49 -9.29
C ARG A 263 13.05 15.13 -8.56
N VAL A 264 12.01 14.78 -7.77
CA VAL A 264 11.90 13.46 -7.11
C VAL A 264 11.72 12.38 -8.15
N LEU A 265 10.87 12.59 -9.14
CA LEU A 265 10.61 11.64 -10.23
C LEU A 265 11.63 11.71 -11.36
N ALA A 266 12.30 12.84 -11.55
CA ALA A 266 13.26 13.05 -12.65
C ALA A 266 14.50 12.14 -12.58
N HIS A 267 14.86 11.62 -11.40
CA HIS A 267 15.98 10.71 -11.27
C HIS A 267 15.61 9.29 -11.69
N ARG A 268 16.30 8.72 -12.68
CA ARG A 268 15.97 7.42 -13.30
C ARG A 268 15.73 6.29 -12.29
N ALA A 269 16.62 6.13 -11.29
CA ALA A 269 16.49 5.06 -10.31
C ALA A 269 15.24 5.23 -9.42
N ARG A 270 14.88 6.47 -9.06
CA ARG A 270 13.64 6.76 -8.30
C ARG A 270 12.41 6.50 -9.16
N ALA A 271 12.39 6.98 -10.42
CA ALA A 271 11.30 6.68 -11.35
C ALA A 271 11.09 5.16 -11.51
N GLY A 272 12.18 4.40 -11.64
CA GLY A 272 12.14 2.94 -11.67
C GLY A 272 11.57 2.33 -10.39
N ALA A 273 11.93 2.85 -9.21
CA ALA A 273 11.40 2.39 -7.93
C ALA A 273 9.89 2.67 -7.80
N PHE A 274 9.45 3.89 -8.15
CA PHE A 274 8.02 4.26 -8.15
C PHE A 274 7.20 3.41 -9.13
N ALA A 275 7.69 3.22 -10.35
CA ALA A 275 7.02 2.36 -11.34
C ALA A 275 6.92 0.92 -10.85
N SER A 276 8.02 0.36 -10.31
CA SER A 276 8.06 -1.01 -9.80
C SER A 276 7.08 -1.23 -8.68
N ILE A 277 7.03 -0.31 -7.69
CA ILE A 277 6.14 -0.48 -6.54
C ILE A 277 4.67 -0.29 -6.93
N THR A 278 4.35 0.67 -7.79
CA THR A 278 2.99 0.88 -8.27
C THR A 278 2.48 -0.36 -9.00
N LEU A 279 3.25 -0.88 -9.97
CA LEU A 279 2.84 -2.04 -10.77
C LEU A 279 2.80 -3.33 -9.93
N LEU A 280 3.70 -3.48 -8.94
CA LEU A 280 3.65 -4.58 -7.99
C LEU A 280 2.33 -4.54 -7.20
N PHE A 281 1.92 -3.38 -6.70
CA PHE A 281 0.69 -3.24 -5.93
C PHE A 281 -0.56 -3.38 -6.80
N VAL A 282 -0.51 -2.96 -8.08
CA VAL A 282 -1.56 -3.28 -9.07
C VAL A 282 -1.79 -4.79 -9.14
N ALA A 283 -0.74 -5.58 -9.28
CA ALA A 283 -0.87 -7.04 -9.39
C ALA A 283 -1.27 -7.70 -8.06
N MET A 284 -0.63 -7.30 -6.94
CA MET A 284 -0.79 -7.97 -5.65
C MET A 284 -2.18 -7.77 -5.05
N PHE A 285 -2.80 -6.58 -5.17
CA PHE A 285 -4.12 -6.35 -4.60
C PHE A 285 -5.23 -7.10 -5.32
N GLY A 286 -5.15 -7.22 -6.66
CA GLY A 286 -6.03 -8.13 -7.39
C GLY A 286 -5.82 -9.59 -6.99
N PHE A 287 -4.56 -10.00 -6.84
CA PHE A 287 -4.21 -11.35 -6.36
C PHE A 287 -4.85 -11.65 -4.99
N TYR A 288 -4.72 -10.76 -4.00
CA TYR A 288 -5.32 -10.95 -2.68
C TYR A 288 -6.86 -11.03 -2.74
N LEU A 289 -7.47 -10.18 -3.55
CA LEU A 289 -8.91 -10.21 -3.75
C LEU A 289 -9.35 -11.59 -4.29
N PHE A 290 -8.69 -12.07 -5.35
CA PHE A 290 -9.06 -13.34 -5.96
C PHE A 290 -8.77 -14.53 -5.04
N MET A 291 -7.67 -14.52 -4.31
CA MET A 291 -7.36 -15.57 -3.35
C MET A 291 -8.37 -15.66 -2.22
N SER A 292 -8.80 -14.51 -1.70
CA SER A 292 -9.85 -14.47 -0.67
C SER A 292 -11.17 -15.07 -1.17
N TYR A 293 -11.61 -14.68 -2.37
CA TYR A 293 -12.84 -15.21 -2.96
C TYR A 293 -12.69 -16.67 -3.39
N TYR A 294 -11.61 -17.04 -4.03
CA TYR A 294 -11.38 -18.41 -4.46
C TYR A 294 -11.39 -19.40 -3.31
N THR A 295 -10.70 -19.07 -2.22
CA THR A 295 -10.65 -19.94 -1.04
C THR A 295 -12.00 -20.04 -0.35
N GLN A 296 -12.76 -18.95 -0.21
CA GLN A 296 -14.02 -18.94 0.53
C GLN A 296 -15.21 -19.39 -0.33
N THR A 297 -15.33 -18.92 -1.59
CA THR A 297 -16.53 -19.19 -2.41
C THR A 297 -16.39 -20.43 -3.29
N VAL A 298 -15.18 -20.72 -3.84
CA VAL A 298 -14.97 -21.88 -4.73
C VAL A 298 -14.55 -23.11 -3.94
N LEU A 299 -13.58 -22.97 -3.01
CA LEU A 299 -13.11 -24.09 -2.17
C LEU A 299 -13.97 -24.33 -0.92
N GLY A 300 -14.86 -23.40 -0.56
CA GLY A 300 -15.71 -23.51 0.62
C GLY A 300 -14.96 -23.41 1.95
N TYR A 301 -13.76 -22.81 1.93
CA TYR A 301 -13.00 -22.62 3.17
C TYR A 301 -13.70 -21.62 4.10
N SER A 302 -13.61 -21.88 5.39
CA SER A 302 -14.03 -20.88 6.38
C SER A 302 -13.14 -19.62 6.30
N PRO A 303 -13.61 -18.47 6.78
CA PRO A 303 -12.80 -17.26 6.85
C PRO A 303 -11.47 -17.44 7.58
N VAL A 304 -11.43 -18.29 8.63
CA VAL A 304 -10.19 -18.64 9.35
C VAL A 304 -9.24 -19.43 8.47
N GLU A 305 -9.73 -20.45 7.78
CA GLU A 305 -8.91 -21.25 6.85
C GLU A 305 -8.36 -20.41 5.70
N ALA A 306 -9.16 -19.49 5.15
CA ALA A 306 -8.73 -18.55 4.14
C ALA A 306 -7.62 -17.61 4.67
N GLY A 307 -7.79 -17.07 5.87
CA GLY A 307 -6.79 -16.24 6.53
C GLY A 307 -5.48 -16.98 6.79
N LEU A 308 -5.55 -18.22 7.31
CA LEU A 308 -4.39 -19.08 7.53
C LEU A 308 -3.68 -19.46 6.22
N THR A 309 -4.43 -19.65 5.15
CA THR A 309 -3.85 -19.90 3.83
C THR A 309 -3.05 -18.69 3.36
N LEU A 310 -3.60 -17.49 3.46
CA LEU A 310 -2.93 -16.27 3.01
C LEU A 310 -1.74 -15.84 3.89
N ILE A 311 -1.66 -16.30 5.15
CA ILE A 311 -0.50 -16.00 6.02
C ILE A 311 0.79 -16.57 5.44
N VAL A 312 0.74 -17.64 4.63
CA VAL A 312 1.90 -18.21 3.94
C VAL A 312 2.59 -17.15 3.09
N ASN A 313 1.80 -16.30 2.39
CA ASN A 313 2.35 -15.20 1.59
C ASN A 313 3.03 -14.14 2.48
N ALA A 314 2.42 -13.75 3.59
CA ALA A 314 2.98 -12.76 4.51
C ALA A 314 4.30 -13.25 5.13
N VAL A 315 4.36 -14.53 5.53
CA VAL A 315 5.59 -15.16 6.06
C VAL A 315 6.66 -15.21 4.98
N ALA A 316 6.32 -15.63 3.76
CA ALA A 316 7.25 -15.66 2.63
C ALA A 316 7.78 -14.25 2.30
N ALA A 317 6.93 -13.21 2.34
CA ALA A 317 7.34 -11.82 2.14
C ALA A 317 8.31 -11.35 3.23
N LEU A 318 8.07 -11.70 4.49
CA LEU A 318 8.97 -11.41 5.58
C LEU A 318 10.33 -12.10 5.39
N LEU A 319 10.34 -13.38 5.03
CA LEU A 319 11.58 -14.12 4.75
C LEU A 319 12.33 -13.53 3.55
N GLY A 320 11.65 -13.21 2.46
CA GLY A 320 12.24 -12.52 1.30
C GLY A 320 12.86 -11.18 1.66
N SER A 321 12.17 -10.38 2.47
CA SER A 321 12.64 -9.09 2.94
C SER A 321 13.85 -9.20 3.88
N MET A 322 13.82 -10.09 4.87
CA MET A 322 14.88 -10.19 5.88
C MET A 322 16.08 -11.01 5.42
N LEU A 323 15.84 -12.16 4.79
CA LEU A 323 16.92 -13.13 4.47
C LEU A 323 17.57 -12.84 3.11
N ILE A 324 16.81 -12.34 2.14
CA ILE A 324 17.31 -12.07 0.79
C ILE A 324 17.63 -10.57 0.67
N ALA A 325 16.60 -9.71 0.68
CA ALA A 325 16.79 -8.29 0.47
C ALA A 325 17.66 -7.66 1.58
N GLY A 326 17.40 -7.95 2.86
CA GLY A 326 18.14 -7.38 3.98
C GLY A 326 19.63 -7.77 4.02
N ARG A 327 19.97 -9.00 3.62
CA ARG A 327 21.38 -9.45 3.56
C ARG A 327 22.14 -8.95 2.34
N LEU A 328 21.44 -8.74 1.24
CA LEU A 328 22.04 -8.32 -0.02
C LEU A 328 21.96 -6.80 -0.22
N HIS A 329 21.13 -6.08 0.56
CA HIS A 329 21.01 -4.62 0.47
C HIS A 329 22.37 -3.95 0.70
N GLY A 330 22.73 -3.04 -0.20
CA GLY A 330 24.04 -2.36 -0.19
C GLY A 330 25.22 -3.21 -0.71
N ARG A 331 25.06 -4.55 -0.89
CA ARG A 331 26.09 -5.42 -1.46
C ARG A 331 25.91 -5.66 -2.94
N VAL A 332 24.68 -5.60 -3.42
CA VAL A 332 24.36 -5.78 -4.85
C VAL A 332 23.61 -4.56 -5.37
N ALA A 333 23.60 -4.40 -6.70
CA ALA A 333 22.79 -3.35 -7.32
C ALA A 333 21.28 -3.61 -7.04
N PRO A 334 20.48 -2.57 -6.75
CA PRO A 334 19.05 -2.72 -6.47
C PRO A 334 18.28 -3.48 -7.55
N ALA A 335 18.68 -3.33 -8.83
CA ALA A 335 18.11 -4.09 -9.95
C ALA A 335 18.17 -5.60 -9.76
N LEU A 336 19.26 -6.13 -9.13
CA LEU A 336 19.43 -7.57 -8.88
C LEU A 336 18.51 -8.12 -7.80
N LEU A 337 17.81 -7.27 -7.08
CA LEU A 337 16.77 -7.66 -6.12
C LEU A 337 15.37 -7.40 -6.70
N ILE A 338 15.17 -6.21 -7.30
CA ILE A 338 13.87 -5.77 -7.81
C ILE A 338 13.43 -6.64 -9.00
N VAL A 339 14.29 -6.82 -9.98
CA VAL A 339 13.92 -7.53 -11.22
C VAL A 339 13.62 -9.00 -10.97
N PRO A 340 14.50 -9.79 -10.32
CA PRO A 340 14.16 -11.18 -9.98
C PRO A 340 12.95 -11.27 -9.04
N GLY A 341 12.79 -10.35 -8.09
CA GLY A 341 11.63 -10.33 -7.20
C GLY A 341 10.31 -10.17 -7.96
N LEU A 342 10.25 -9.26 -8.93
CA LEU A 342 9.08 -9.08 -9.80
C LEU A 342 8.81 -10.31 -10.67
N VAL A 343 9.87 -10.93 -11.22
CA VAL A 343 9.74 -12.16 -12.03
C VAL A 343 9.26 -13.33 -11.17
N VAL A 344 9.80 -13.52 -9.97
CA VAL A 344 9.38 -14.59 -9.04
C VAL A 344 7.91 -14.39 -8.64
N ALA A 345 7.48 -13.16 -8.37
CA ALA A 345 6.06 -12.86 -8.10
C ALA A 345 5.18 -13.18 -9.32
N ALA A 346 5.61 -12.84 -10.53
CA ALA A 346 4.89 -13.17 -11.77
C ALA A 346 4.77 -14.68 -11.96
N VAL A 347 5.84 -15.44 -11.76
CA VAL A 347 5.82 -16.90 -11.83
C VAL A 347 4.86 -17.48 -10.79
N GLY A 348 4.86 -16.94 -9.56
CA GLY A 348 3.91 -17.34 -8.53
C GLY A 348 2.45 -17.18 -8.96
N MET A 349 2.10 -16.08 -9.63
CA MET A 349 0.75 -15.88 -10.18
C MET A 349 0.46 -16.80 -11.35
N LEU A 350 1.44 -17.07 -12.22
CA LEU A 350 1.30 -18.01 -13.35
C LEU A 350 1.04 -19.45 -12.89
N VAL A 351 1.51 -19.87 -11.73
CA VAL A 351 1.16 -21.19 -11.16
C VAL A 351 -0.35 -21.36 -11.04
N LEU A 352 -1.05 -20.30 -10.60
CA LEU A 352 -2.51 -20.32 -10.43
C LEU A 352 -3.29 -20.29 -11.76
N THR A 353 -2.66 -19.91 -12.85
CA THR A 353 -3.34 -19.93 -14.17
C THR A 353 -3.61 -21.35 -14.68
N ARG A 354 -3.01 -22.36 -14.03
CA ARG A 354 -3.25 -23.79 -14.30
C ARG A 354 -4.43 -24.35 -13.51
N LEU A 355 -5.07 -23.55 -12.65
CA LEU A 355 -6.24 -23.98 -11.89
C LEU A 355 -7.44 -24.19 -12.81
N THR A 356 -8.20 -25.25 -12.48
CA THR A 356 -9.52 -25.57 -13.04
C THR A 356 -10.49 -25.79 -11.89
N ALA A 357 -11.77 -25.73 -12.11
CA ALA A 357 -12.79 -25.98 -11.08
C ALA A 357 -12.67 -27.40 -10.46
N HIS A 358 -12.07 -28.34 -11.19
CA HIS A 358 -11.92 -29.74 -10.78
C HIS A 358 -10.48 -30.13 -10.39
N SER A 359 -9.59 -29.16 -10.18
CA SER A 359 -8.20 -29.43 -9.79
C SER A 359 -8.14 -30.16 -8.46
N ALA A 360 -7.41 -31.29 -8.42
CA ALA A 360 -7.15 -32.02 -7.18
C ALA A 360 -5.95 -31.39 -6.43
N HIS A 361 -5.90 -31.58 -5.11
CA HIS A 361 -4.80 -31.14 -4.26
C HIS A 361 -4.43 -29.65 -4.45
N VAL A 362 -5.43 -28.78 -4.56
CA VAL A 362 -5.27 -27.35 -4.89
C VAL A 362 -4.32 -26.65 -3.92
N LEU A 363 -4.45 -26.93 -2.61
CA LEU A 363 -3.64 -26.27 -1.58
C LEU A 363 -2.13 -26.53 -1.77
N PRO A 364 -1.63 -27.79 -1.79
CA PRO A 364 -0.19 -28.05 -1.89
C PRO A 364 0.40 -27.82 -3.28
N LEU A 365 -0.35 -28.01 -4.36
CA LEU A 365 0.19 -27.95 -5.72
C LEU A 365 0.12 -26.56 -6.35
N TYR A 366 -0.85 -25.74 -5.95
CA TYR A 366 -1.10 -24.45 -6.59
C TYR A 366 -1.04 -23.28 -5.59
N LEU A 367 -1.83 -23.34 -4.49
CA LEU A 367 -1.92 -22.22 -3.56
C LEU A 367 -0.61 -21.97 -2.81
N VAL A 368 -0.07 -22.99 -2.13
CA VAL A 368 1.16 -22.82 -1.33
C VAL A 368 2.34 -22.38 -2.20
N PRO A 369 2.67 -23.01 -3.35
CA PRO A 369 3.75 -22.54 -4.21
C PRO A 369 3.53 -21.12 -4.72
N SER A 370 2.31 -20.77 -5.13
CA SER A 370 1.98 -19.41 -5.57
C SER A 370 2.16 -18.38 -4.45
N LEU A 371 1.62 -18.66 -3.26
CA LEU A 371 1.72 -17.77 -2.10
C LEU A 371 3.16 -17.58 -1.64
N VAL A 372 3.98 -18.64 -1.67
CA VAL A 372 5.42 -18.56 -1.35
C VAL A 372 6.15 -17.71 -2.37
N LEU A 373 5.97 -17.98 -3.67
CA LEU A 373 6.68 -17.25 -4.73
C LEU A 373 6.26 -15.78 -4.77
N THR A 374 4.94 -15.48 -4.72
CA THR A 374 4.45 -14.10 -4.71
C THR A 374 4.91 -13.33 -3.47
N GLY A 375 4.92 -14.00 -2.29
CA GLY A 375 5.42 -13.42 -1.05
C GLY A 375 6.93 -13.14 -1.10
N LEU A 376 7.75 -14.12 -1.50
CA LEU A 376 9.19 -13.93 -1.66
C LEU A 376 9.49 -12.78 -2.62
N GLY A 377 8.79 -12.73 -3.77
CA GLY A 377 8.93 -11.66 -4.74
C GLY A 377 8.60 -10.29 -4.15
N LEU A 378 7.47 -10.16 -3.44
CA LEU A 378 7.08 -8.94 -2.72
C LEU A 378 8.16 -8.52 -1.71
N GLY A 379 8.67 -9.46 -0.90
CA GLY A 379 9.70 -9.22 0.10
C GLY A 379 11.04 -8.76 -0.50
N CYS A 380 11.40 -9.25 -1.68
CA CYS A 380 12.62 -8.84 -2.39
C CYS A 380 12.50 -7.43 -3.01
N VAL A 381 11.30 -6.98 -3.38
CA VAL A 381 11.07 -5.69 -4.07
C VAL A 381 10.91 -4.53 -3.09
N LEU A 382 10.19 -4.70 -1.99
CA LEU A 382 9.83 -3.62 -1.06
C LEU A 382 11.04 -2.85 -0.49
N PRO A 383 12.05 -3.49 0.14
CA PRO A 383 13.15 -2.75 0.76
C PRO A 383 14.00 -1.96 -0.23
N PRO A 384 14.46 -2.52 -1.38
CA PRO A 384 15.29 -1.76 -2.30
C PRO A 384 14.53 -0.64 -3.02
N THR A 385 13.23 -0.80 -3.32
CA THR A 385 12.43 0.29 -3.92
C THR A 385 12.20 1.42 -2.93
N ALA A 386 11.92 1.14 -1.66
CA ALA A 386 11.80 2.16 -0.61
C ALA A 386 13.12 2.92 -0.41
N GLY A 387 14.25 2.20 -0.39
CA GLY A 387 15.58 2.80 -0.32
C GLY A 387 15.87 3.72 -1.52
N LEU A 388 15.59 3.26 -2.74
CA LEU A 388 15.79 4.07 -3.94
C LEU A 388 14.87 5.31 -3.99
N ALA A 389 13.62 5.19 -3.53
CA ALA A 389 12.67 6.31 -3.51
C ALA A 389 13.20 7.51 -2.71
N THR A 390 13.97 7.26 -1.64
CA THR A 390 14.51 8.29 -0.73
C THR A 390 16.01 8.56 -0.94
N ALA A 391 16.69 7.80 -1.81
CA ALA A 391 18.13 7.92 -2.02
C ALA A 391 18.54 9.31 -2.55
N GLY A 392 19.58 9.91 -1.93
CA GLY A 392 20.11 11.20 -2.30
C GLY A 392 19.22 12.40 -1.99
N MET A 393 18.16 12.21 -1.19
CA MET A 393 17.29 13.28 -0.70
C MET A 393 17.85 13.93 0.58
N ARG A 394 17.53 15.21 0.79
CA ARG A 394 17.94 15.96 1.99
C ARG A 394 16.72 16.41 2.79
N GLY A 395 16.77 16.24 4.13
CA GLY A 395 15.83 16.82 5.09
C GLY A 395 14.35 16.66 4.69
N HIS A 396 13.70 17.75 4.40
CA HIS A 396 12.27 17.86 4.06
C HIS A 396 11.85 17.06 2.81
N ASP A 397 12.75 16.87 1.81
CA ASP A 397 12.40 16.12 0.58
C ASP A 397 12.26 14.61 0.85
N ILE A 398 12.91 14.06 1.91
CA ILE A 398 12.76 12.66 2.31
C ILE A 398 11.31 12.36 2.69
N GLY A 399 10.67 13.26 3.44
CA GLY A 399 9.27 13.13 3.83
C GLY A 399 8.33 13.11 2.62
N ALA A 400 8.52 14.02 1.66
CA ALA A 400 7.75 14.09 0.43
C ALA A 400 7.94 12.83 -0.44
N ALA A 401 9.18 12.36 -0.58
CA ALA A 401 9.48 11.13 -1.34
C ALA A 401 8.86 9.88 -0.68
N SER A 402 8.92 9.78 0.65
CA SER A 402 8.29 8.68 1.39
C SER A 402 6.78 8.72 1.29
N ALA A 403 6.17 9.90 1.38
CA ALA A 403 4.73 10.07 1.20
C ALA A 403 4.31 9.69 -0.23
N ALA A 404 5.05 10.15 -1.25
CA ALA A 404 4.81 9.77 -2.64
C ALA A 404 4.95 8.25 -2.87
N TYR A 405 5.94 7.61 -2.23
CA TYR A 405 6.12 6.15 -2.31
C TYR A 405 4.92 5.39 -1.73
N ASN A 406 4.40 5.80 -0.57
CA ASN A 406 3.19 5.22 0.00
C ASN A 406 1.95 5.53 -0.86
N ALA A 407 1.84 6.75 -1.41
CA ALA A 407 0.77 7.10 -2.35
C ALA A 407 0.80 6.20 -3.58
N ALA A 408 1.97 5.95 -4.15
CA ALA A 408 2.16 5.05 -5.30
C ALA A 408 1.68 3.62 -5.00
N GLN A 409 1.94 3.10 -3.80
CA GLN A 409 1.41 1.81 -3.35
C GLN A 409 -0.12 1.81 -3.31
N GLN A 410 -0.73 2.80 -2.66
CA GLN A 410 -2.20 2.85 -2.49
C GLN A 410 -2.92 3.05 -3.81
N LEU A 411 -2.38 3.93 -4.67
CA LEU A 411 -2.94 4.16 -6.01
C LEU A 411 -2.79 2.91 -6.88
N GLY A 412 -1.64 2.23 -6.80
CA GLY A 412 -1.45 0.92 -7.43
C GLY A 412 -2.48 -0.10 -6.95
N ALA A 413 -2.72 -0.18 -5.65
CA ALA A 413 -3.73 -1.06 -5.06
C ALA A 413 -5.14 -0.76 -5.58
N ALA A 414 -5.53 0.53 -5.59
CA ALA A 414 -6.84 0.96 -6.09
C ALA A 414 -7.04 0.62 -7.58
N LEU A 415 -6.07 1.01 -8.41
CA LEU A 415 -6.11 0.74 -9.86
C LEU A 415 -6.10 -0.76 -10.14
N GLY A 416 -5.28 -1.53 -9.43
CA GLY A 416 -5.15 -2.96 -9.62
C GLY A 416 -6.42 -3.72 -9.24
N THR A 417 -7.00 -3.39 -8.10
CA THR A 417 -8.28 -3.98 -7.67
C THR A 417 -9.37 -3.71 -8.70
N ALA A 418 -9.50 -2.45 -9.15
CA ALA A 418 -10.51 -2.08 -10.14
C ALA A 418 -10.27 -2.77 -11.49
N LEU A 419 -9.06 -2.69 -12.04
CA LEU A 419 -8.72 -3.26 -13.35
C LEU A 419 -8.86 -4.77 -13.37
N LEU A 420 -8.22 -5.47 -12.42
CA LEU A 420 -8.19 -6.93 -12.44
C LEU A 420 -9.55 -7.55 -12.12
N ASN A 421 -10.31 -6.94 -11.18
CA ASN A 421 -11.69 -7.41 -10.94
C ASN A 421 -12.58 -7.20 -12.17
N THR A 422 -12.41 -6.10 -12.90
CA THR A 422 -13.15 -5.85 -14.15
C THR A 422 -12.80 -6.89 -15.22
N VAL A 423 -11.51 -7.20 -15.39
CA VAL A 423 -11.08 -8.27 -16.31
C VAL A 423 -11.71 -9.59 -15.92
N ALA A 424 -11.61 -9.97 -14.64
CA ALA A 424 -12.19 -11.22 -14.14
C ALA A 424 -13.70 -11.28 -14.38
N ALA A 425 -14.45 -10.24 -14.02
CA ALA A 425 -15.91 -10.19 -14.17
C ALA A 425 -16.34 -10.25 -15.65
N SER A 426 -15.66 -9.49 -16.52
CA SER A 426 -15.96 -9.49 -17.97
C SER A 426 -15.70 -10.85 -18.61
N VAL A 427 -14.59 -11.51 -18.25
CA VAL A 427 -14.24 -12.84 -18.75
C VAL A 427 -15.22 -13.89 -18.23
N THR A 428 -15.56 -13.84 -16.93
CA THR A 428 -16.56 -14.72 -16.32
C THR A 428 -17.90 -14.63 -17.06
N ALA A 429 -18.40 -13.41 -17.29
CA ALA A 429 -19.66 -13.18 -18.00
C ALA A 429 -19.61 -13.71 -19.44
N SER A 430 -18.53 -13.42 -20.16
CA SER A 430 -18.34 -13.89 -21.54
C SER A 430 -18.22 -15.42 -21.63
N TYR A 431 -17.59 -16.04 -20.64
CA TYR A 431 -17.45 -17.50 -20.57
C TYR A 431 -18.82 -18.18 -20.36
N LEU A 432 -19.67 -17.65 -19.48
CA LEU A 432 -21.03 -18.15 -19.23
C LEU A 432 -21.92 -18.01 -20.47
N ALA A 433 -21.82 -16.88 -21.18
CA ALA A 433 -22.60 -16.62 -22.37
C ALA A 433 -22.22 -17.53 -23.58
N GLY A 434 -21.01 -18.08 -23.60
CA GLY A 434 -20.44 -18.75 -24.79
C GLY A 434 -20.87 -20.19 -25.03
N ARG A 435 -21.41 -20.95 -24.05
CA ARG A 435 -21.88 -22.36 -24.20
C ARG A 435 -22.85 -22.74 -23.10
N ALA A 436 -23.94 -23.43 -23.45
CA ALA A 436 -24.84 -24.09 -22.51
C ALA A 436 -24.10 -25.24 -21.77
N GLY A 437 -24.32 -25.37 -20.47
CA GLY A 437 -23.75 -26.44 -19.61
C GLY A 437 -22.49 -26.11 -18.83
N ARG A 438 -21.96 -24.87 -18.88
CA ARG A 438 -20.87 -24.41 -18.02
C ARG A 438 -21.38 -24.06 -16.64
N THR A 439 -20.63 -24.44 -15.62
CA THR A 439 -20.97 -24.11 -14.23
C THR A 439 -20.50 -22.71 -13.86
N PRO A 440 -21.18 -22.04 -12.91
CA PRO A 440 -20.71 -20.75 -12.39
C PRO A 440 -19.26 -20.79 -11.86
N ASP A 441 -18.90 -21.88 -11.17
CA ASP A 441 -17.55 -22.04 -10.59
C ASP A 441 -16.48 -22.14 -11.67
N GLU A 442 -16.71 -22.89 -12.77
CA GLU A 442 -15.81 -22.95 -13.92
C GLU A 442 -15.59 -21.55 -14.52
N ALA A 443 -16.66 -20.76 -14.66
CA ALA A 443 -16.58 -19.43 -15.21
C ALA A 443 -15.79 -18.47 -14.31
N VAL A 444 -16.03 -18.52 -13.00
CA VAL A 444 -15.31 -17.70 -12.01
C VAL A 444 -13.83 -18.06 -11.99
N VAL A 445 -13.49 -19.35 -11.94
CA VAL A 445 -12.09 -19.80 -11.98
C VAL A 445 -11.41 -19.36 -13.27
N HIS A 446 -12.09 -19.49 -14.42
CA HIS A 446 -11.56 -19.02 -15.70
C HIS A 446 -11.33 -17.50 -15.70
N GLY A 447 -12.27 -16.71 -15.17
CA GLY A 447 -12.11 -15.27 -15.00
C GLY A 447 -10.88 -14.90 -14.16
N TYR A 448 -10.67 -15.58 -13.02
CA TYR A 448 -9.50 -15.35 -12.16
C TYR A 448 -8.19 -15.76 -12.83
N THR A 449 -8.13 -16.88 -13.55
CA THR A 449 -6.92 -17.32 -14.26
C THR A 449 -6.50 -16.32 -15.35
N VAL A 450 -7.45 -15.76 -16.10
CA VAL A 450 -7.16 -14.70 -17.09
C VAL A 450 -6.69 -13.42 -16.40
N ALA A 451 -7.35 -12.99 -15.34
CA ALA A 451 -6.95 -11.79 -14.60
C ALA A 451 -5.55 -11.95 -13.97
N LEU A 452 -5.21 -13.14 -13.44
CA LEU A 452 -3.88 -13.45 -12.93
C LEU A 452 -2.82 -13.51 -14.04
N THR A 453 -3.19 -13.91 -15.26
CA THR A 453 -2.30 -13.82 -16.43
C THR A 453 -1.98 -12.35 -16.75
N VAL A 454 -2.98 -11.47 -16.72
CA VAL A 454 -2.79 -10.02 -16.91
C VAL A 454 -1.92 -9.45 -15.79
N ALA A 455 -2.17 -9.83 -14.53
CA ALA A 455 -1.34 -9.41 -13.39
C ALA A 455 0.12 -9.85 -13.55
N SER A 456 0.35 -11.08 -14.01
CA SER A 456 1.70 -11.58 -14.29
C SER A 456 2.38 -10.80 -15.41
N ALA A 457 1.65 -10.46 -16.48
CA ALA A 457 2.17 -9.64 -17.57
C ALA A 457 2.54 -8.21 -17.07
N ILE A 458 1.74 -7.63 -16.18
CA ILE A 458 2.04 -6.34 -15.53
C ILE A 458 3.35 -6.43 -14.73
N LEU A 459 3.56 -7.50 -13.95
CA LEU A 459 4.80 -7.70 -13.18
C LEU A 459 6.02 -7.89 -14.10
N LEU A 460 5.89 -8.63 -15.20
CA LEU A 460 6.96 -8.78 -16.18
C LEU A 460 7.28 -7.46 -16.88
N ALA A 461 6.27 -6.68 -17.24
CA ALA A 461 6.47 -5.32 -17.75
C ALA A 461 7.17 -4.42 -16.71
N ALA A 462 6.78 -4.51 -15.44
CA ALA A 462 7.46 -3.80 -14.36
C ALA A 462 8.94 -4.22 -14.24
N ALA A 463 9.26 -5.49 -14.38
CA ALA A 463 10.64 -6.00 -14.39
C ALA A 463 11.45 -5.44 -15.57
N CYS A 464 10.85 -5.39 -16.77
CA CYS A 464 11.47 -4.79 -17.96
C CYS A 464 11.74 -3.29 -17.78
N ILE A 465 10.80 -2.55 -17.16
CA ILE A 465 10.95 -1.12 -16.86
C ILE A 465 12.01 -0.90 -15.78
N ALA A 466 12.00 -1.73 -14.72
CA ALA A 466 12.94 -1.62 -13.61
C ALA A 466 14.40 -1.90 -14.02
N ALA A 467 14.63 -2.87 -14.88
CA ALA A 467 15.96 -3.33 -15.28
C ALA A 467 16.92 -2.22 -15.74
N PRO A 468 16.55 -1.33 -16.69
CA PRO A 468 17.43 -0.23 -17.12
C PRO A 468 17.49 0.93 -16.13
N LEU A 469 16.41 1.14 -15.33
CA LEU A 469 16.27 2.33 -14.48
C LEU A 469 16.97 2.18 -13.12
N THR A 470 17.09 0.96 -12.60
CA THR A 470 17.60 0.69 -11.24
C THR A 470 19.03 0.12 -11.22
N LYS A 471 19.75 0.19 -12.30
CA LYS A 471 21.13 -0.33 -12.46
C LYS A 471 22.23 0.46 -11.71
N ASN A 472 21.90 1.35 -10.78
CA ASN A 472 22.93 2.09 -10.05
C ASN A 472 23.81 1.14 -9.22
N ARG A 473 25.14 1.29 -9.39
CA ARG A 473 26.15 0.57 -8.59
C ARG A 473 26.02 0.93 -7.11
N PRO A 474 26.36 -0.02 -6.20
CA PRO A 474 26.37 0.25 -4.75
C PRO A 474 27.29 1.42 -4.40
N ALA A 475 26.93 2.16 -3.35
CA ALA A 475 27.55 3.43 -2.93
C ALA A 475 29.03 3.37 -2.55
N ASN A 476 29.66 2.20 -2.49
CA ASN A 476 31.09 2.02 -2.13
C ASN A 476 32.11 2.66 -3.11
N GLU A 477 31.68 3.19 -4.26
CA GLU A 477 32.60 3.93 -5.15
C GLU A 477 32.53 5.45 -4.96
N ARG A 478 31.69 5.99 -4.06
CA ARG A 478 31.65 7.44 -3.80
C ARG A 478 32.64 7.93 -2.76
N GLU A 479 33.29 7.03 -2.06
CA GLU A 479 34.30 7.37 -1.04
C GLU A 479 35.71 7.61 -1.60
N LYS A 480 35.86 7.54 -2.93
CA LYS A 480 37.08 7.96 -3.66
C LYS A 480 36.92 9.31 -4.38
N GLN A 481 36.24 10.27 -3.77
CA GLN A 481 36.54 11.67 -4.12
C GLN A 481 37.81 12.06 -3.35
N PRO A 482 38.85 12.55 -4.03
CA PRO A 482 40.02 13.10 -3.34
C PRO A 482 39.51 14.22 -2.43
N THR A 483 39.86 14.14 -1.17
CA THR A 483 39.76 15.30 -0.28
C THR A 483 40.57 16.41 -0.93
N LEU A 484 39.92 17.53 -1.23
CA LEU A 484 40.52 18.78 -1.69
C LEU A 484 41.30 19.43 -0.52
N ASP A 485 42.23 18.67 0.09
CA ASP A 485 43.11 19.13 1.17
C ASP A 485 44.60 18.79 0.90
N ASP A 486 44.95 18.51 -0.36
CA ASP A 486 46.35 18.52 -0.78
C ASP A 486 46.56 19.74 -1.72
N ASP A 487 46.43 20.95 -1.17
CA ASP A 487 47.03 22.15 -1.76
C ASP A 487 48.46 22.35 -1.12
N PRO A 488 49.55 22.03 -1.83
CA PRO A 488 50.89 22.17 -1.32
C PRO A 488 51.40 23.63 -1.40
N ALA A 489 50.52 24.62 -1.31
CA ALA A 489 50.87 26.05 -1.44
C ALA A 489 50.69 26.88 -0.19
N SER A 490 51.07 26.35 0.99
CA SER A 490 51.24 27.19 2.19
C SER A 490 52.55 26.92 2.93
N VAL A 491 53.66 26.99 2.17
CA VAL A 491 54.98 27.20 2.76
C VAL A 491 55.61 28.29 1.89
N HIS A 492 55.41 29.56 2.31
CA HIS A 492 56.37 30.66 2.26
C HIS A 492 55.79 31.86 3.01
#